data_bb1df6269d1e9afd24e543fec9187420
#
_entry.id   bb1df6269d1e9afd24e543fec9187420
#
_cell.length_a   1.000
_cell.length_b   1.000
_cell.length_c   1.000
_cell.angle_alpha   90.00
_cell.angle_beta   90.00
_cell.angle_gamma   90.00
#
_symmetry.space_group_name_H-M   'P 1'
#
loop_
_entity.id
_entity.type
_entity.pdbx_description
1 polymer ?
#
loop_
_entity_poly.entity_id
_entity_poly.type
_entity_poly.pdbx_seq_one_letter_code
_entity_poly.pdbx_strand_id
1 'polypeptide(L)'
;MEYGLIGGRLGHSYSKLIHEMLCGYRYDLCPLPTEADARAFLEKRAFKAINVTLPYKRLVMEYCSFIDPRAKAIGAVNTVVNHNGLLYGYNTDYLGFAHLCAAHGVDFTGRTVLILGSGGTHNTTSAVARDKDAAKILTVSRKPDPAKGELSYEEAVHSGAQIVINTTPAGMYPNVGTCNLNIAAMPGLEAVLDVVYNPEKTEIILRAEEAGVPVAASGLEMLVAQAVYAAEYFLDRKFEDAPAEISRVTAAIRRDTLNVVLIGMPSSGKSTIGRMLAEKLGKRFIDLDDEVVKADGRTIPEIFAAEGEDSFRRKETEQTARFAKEGRQLLSCGGGVIKRPENIRLLHQNGVILFLDRPLEALTVGGGRPLSSSTDALRAMYTERRPLYLAAADAVVPNHTTVTDAVNAAMEALDEIFDH
;
A
#
# COMPACT_ATOMS: atom_id res chain seq x y z
N MET A 1 -3.54 12.75 -27.46
CA MET A 1 -3.72 12.66 -26.00
C MET A 1 -3.76 14.08 -25.46
N GLU A 2 -4.83 14.46 -24.75
CA GLU A 2 -4.88 15.81 -24.14
C GLU A 2 -4.18 15.81 -22.76
N TYR A 3 -4.53 14.85 -21.92
CA TYR A 3 -3.96 14.63 -20.59
C TYR A 3 -3.49 13.20 -20.43
N GLY A 4 -2.41 12.99 -19.71
CA GLY A 4 -1.93 11.62 -19.48
C GLY A 4 -0.57 11.52 -18.80
N LEU A 5 -0.09 10.28 -18.69
CA LEU A 5 1.21 9.92 -18.14
C LEU A 5 2.10 9.33 -19.21
N ILE A 6 3.32 9.84 -19.33
CA ILE A 6 4.39 9.24 -20.13
C ILE A 6 5.46 8.61 -19.24
N GLY A 7 6.01 7.47 -19.69
CA GLY A 7 7.07 6.75 -18.98
C GLY A 7 7.48 5.50 -19.74
N GLY A 8 8.50 4.80 -19.27
CA GLY A 8 9.01 3.60 -19.94
C GLY A 8 8.04 2.42 -19.86
N ARG A 9 7.49 2.15 -18.65
CA ARG A 9 6.53 1.07 -18.36
C ARG A 9 5.45 1.60 -17.41
N LEU A 10 4.18 1.39 -17.73
CA LEU A 10 3.05 2.02 -17.00
C LEU A 10 1.98 1.01 -16.54
N GLY A 11 2.25 -0.30 -16.61
CA GLY A 11 1.24 -1.36 -16.44
C GLY A 11 0.52 -1.44 -15.10
N HIS A 12 1.03 -0.81 -14.04
CA HIS A 12 0.46 -0.86 -12.68
C HIS A 12 0.25 0.53 -12.07
N SER A 13 0.12 1.56 -12.92
CA SER A 13 -0.04 2.94 -12.44
C SER A 13 -1.47 3.23 -12.03
N TYR A 14 -1.67 3.74 -10.80
CA TYR A 14 -2.96 4.26 -10.33
C TYR A 14 -3.26 5.68 -10.85
N SER A 15 -2.31 6.34 -11.54
CA SER A 15 -2.47 7.74 -11.98
C SER A 15 -3.73 7.95 -12.81
N LYS A 16 -4.06 7.02 -13.73
CA LYS A 16 -5.28 7.11 -14.54
C LYS A 16 -6.53 7.12 -13.67
N LEU A 17 -6.63 6.17 -12.75
CA LEU A 17 -7.78 6.06 -11.83
C LEU A 17 -7.92 7.33 -10.97
N ILE A 18 -6.81 7.82 -10.41
CA ILE A 18 -6.78 9.02 -9.58
C ILE A 18 -7.23 10.25 -10.37
N HIS A 19 -6.65 10.52 -11.53
CA HIS A 19 -6.97 11.70 -12.33
C HIS A 19 -8.42 11.70 -12.85
N GLU A 20 -8.95 10.54 -13.24
CA GLU A 20 -10.34 10.41 -13.70
C GLU A 20 -11.33 10.60 -12.55
N MET A 21 -10.97 10.23 -11.30
CA MET A 21 -11.78 10.55 -10.11
C MET A 21 -11.76 12.04 -9.73
N LEU A 22 -10.65 12.73 -10.01
CA LEU A 22 -10.47 14.14 -9.63
C LEU A 22 -11.24 15.10 -10.52
N CYS A 23 -11.23 14.90 -11.83
CA CYS A 23 -11.52 16.00 -12.76
C CYS A 23 -12.44 15.64 -13.93
N GLY A 24 -12.92 14.42 -14.06
CA GLY A 24 -13.81 14.00 -15.14
C GLY A 24 -13.24 14.15 -16.57
N TYR A 25 -11.94 14.43 -16.73
CA TYR A 25 -11.28 14.38 -18.01
C TYR A 25 -10.70 12.99 -18.28
N ARG A 26 -10.59 12.65 -19.55
CA ARG A 26 -9.90 11.41 -19.96
C ARG A 26 -8.40 11.55 -19.72
N TYR A 27 -7.83 10.58 -19.00
CA TYR A 27 -6.40 10.50 -18.71
C TYR A 27 -5.80 9.24 -19.35
N ASP A 28 -4.86 9.41 -20.26
CA ASP A 28 -4.27 8.31 -21.03
C ASP A 28 -2.91 7.89 -20.45
N LEU A 29 -2.65 6.58 -20.43
CA LEU A 29 -1.32 6.04 -20.16
C LEU A 29 -0.60 5.85 -21.50
N CYS A 30 0.53 6.52 -21.71
CA CYS A 30 1.32 6.48 -22.94
C CYS A 30 2.72 5.90 -22.64
N PRO A 31 2.90 4.58 -22.68
CA PRO A 31 4.21 3.97 -22.52
C PRO A 31 5.09 4.31 -23.73
N LEU A 32 6.29 4.80 -23.44
CA LEU A 32 7.31 5.15 -24.42
C LEU A 32 8.56 4.30 -24.12
N PRO A 33 8.74 3.15 -24.78
CA PRO A 33 9.77 2.17 -24.42
C PRO A 33 11.20 2.67 -24.56
N THR A 34 11.44 3.60 -25.52
CA THR A 34 12.77 4.12 -25.79
C THR A 34 12.85 5.64 -25.60
N GLU A 35 14.06 6.15 -25.37
CA GLU A 35 14.30 7.59 -25.31
C GLU A 35 13.93 8.30 -26.61
N ALA A 36 14.15 7.64 -27.76
CA ALA A 36 13.78 8.19 -29.08
C ALA A 36 12.27 8.40 -29.19
N ASP A 37 11.44 7.45 -28.69
CA ASP A 37 9.99 7.60 -28.64
C ASP A 37 9.58 8.78 -27.78
N ALA A 38 10.23 8.95 -26.62
CA ALA A 38 9.95 10.05 -25.70
C ALA A 38 10.32 11.40 -26.32
N ARG A 39 11.47 11.51 -26.97
CA ARG A 39 11.89 12.72 -27.71
C ARG A 39 10.90 13.07 -28.81
N ALA A 40 10.54 12.11 -29.67
CA ALA A 40 9.57 12.32 -30.75
C ALA A 40 8.18 12.74 -30.23
N PHE A 41 7.76 12.20 -29.09
CA PHE A 41 6.51 12.61 -28.43
C PHE A 41 6.57 14.04 -27.94
N LEU A 42 7.66 14.43 -27.26
CA LEU A 42 7.85 15.77 -26.69
C LEU A 42 8.02 16.85 -27.79
N GLU A 43 8.68 16.53 -28.89
CA GLU A 43 8.84 17.43 -30.05
C GLU A 43 7.50 17.79 -30.71
N LYS A 44 6.59 16.80 -30.80
CA LYS A 44 5.25 17.02 -31.38
C LYS A 44 4.38 17.97 -30.56
N ARG A 45 4.60 18.05 -29.24
CA ARG A 45 3.83 18.89 -28.30
C ARG A 45 2.32 18.75 -28.43
N ALA A 46 1.82 17.58 -28.87
CA ALA A 46 0.39 17.35 -29.14
C ALA A 46 -0.36 16.88 -27.87
N PHE A 47 -0.23 17.67 -26.80
CA PHE A 47 -0.91 17.45 -25.51
C PHE A 47 -1.19 18.81 -24.85
N LYS A 48 -2.17 18.86 -23.95
CA LYS A 48 -2.43 20.01 -23.08
C LYS A 48 -1.56 19.98 -21.82
N ALA A 49 -1.57 18.86 -21.13
CA ALA A 49 -0.68 18.64 -19.99
C ALA A 49 -0.42 17.15 -19.76
N ILE A 50 0.73 16.84 -19.20
CA ILE A 50 1.16 15.46 -18.93
C ILE A 50 1.89 15.33 -17.60
N ASN A 51 1.74 14.17 -16.96
CA ASN A 51 2.71 13.73 -15.99
C ASN A 51 3.83 12.93 -16.66
N VAL A 52 4.99 12.94 -16.04
CA VAL A 52 6.20 12.26 -16.53
C VAL A 52 6.75 11.38 -15.41
N THR A 53 6.96 10.10 -15.72
CA THR A 53 7.61 9.19 -14.76
C THR A 53 8.91 8.62 -15.33
N LEU A 54 9.53 7.72 -14.61
CA LEU A 54 10.79 7.09 -15.00
C LEU A 54 10.73 6.48 -16.42
N PRO A 55 11.81 6.63 -17.19
CA PRO A 55 13.09 7.29 -16.86
C PRO A 55 13.17 8.77 -17.28
N TYR A 56 12.07 9.40 -17.72
CA TYR A 56 12.06 10.63 -18.52
C TYR A 56 11.97 11.95 -17.74
N LYS A 57 11.94 11.92 -16.39
CA LYS A 57 11.82 13.13 -15.55
C LYS A 57 12.95 14.16 -15.73
N ARG A 58 14.14 13.70 -16.15
CA ARG A 58 15.28 14.58 -16.51
C ARG A 58 15.23 15.00 -17.97
N LEU A 59 14.95 14.04 -18.87
CA LEU A 59 14.89 14.28 -20.30
C LEU A 59 13.90 15.40 -20.65
N VAL A 60 12.72 15.40 -20.04
CA VAL A 60 11.68 16.38 -20.34
C VAL A 60 12.10 17.84 -20.03
N MET A 61 13.06 18.02 -19.15
CA MET A 61 13.60 19.37 -18.80
C MET A 61 14.23 20.05 -20.02
N GLU A 62 14.81 19.30 -20.95
CA GLU A 62 15.41 19.81 -22.19
C GLU A 62 14.39 20.49 -23.13
N TYR A 63 13.12 20.12 -22.99
CA TYR A 63 11.99 20.61 -23.81
C TYR A 63 11.20 21.75 -23.17
N CYS A 64 11.41 22.00 -21.86
CA CYS A 64 10.67 23.01 -21.12
C CYS A 64 11.22 24.41 -21.41
N SER A 65 10.33 25.32 -21.81
CA SER A 65 10.62 26.76 -21.96
C SER A 65 10.79 27.43 -20.61
N PHE A 66 10.08 26.92 -19.59
CA PHE A 66 10.18 27.37 -18.21
C PHE A 66 10.20 26.13 -17.29
N ILE A 67 11.02 26.17 -16.26
CA ILE A 67 11.07 25.15 -15.21
C ILE A 67 10.94 25.86 -13.88
N ASP A 68 9.98 25.45 -13.07
CA ASP A 68 9.80 25.91 -11.71
C ASP A 68 11.14 25.83 -10.94
N PRO A 69 11.53 26.86 -10.17
CA PRO A 69 12.82 26.89 -9.46
C PRO A 69 13.06 25.67 -8.58
N ARG A 70 12.01 25.15 -7.93
CA ARG A 70 12.10 23.95 -7.08
C ARG A 70 12.35 22.69 -7.93
N ALA A 71 11.61 22.50 -9.02
CA ALA A 71 11.83 21.41 -9.96
C ALA A 71 13.26 21.43 -10.54
N LYS A 72 13.77 22.63 -10.83
CA LYS A 72 15.14 22.86 -11.30
C LYS A 72 16.18 22.47 -10.23
N ALA A 73 15.96 22.84 -8.98
CA ALA A 73 16.85 22.52 -7.86
C ALA A 73 16.87 20.99 -7.56
N ILE A 74 15.72 20.31 -7.70
CA ILE A 74 15.60 18.85 -7.57
C ILE A 74 16.27 18.14 -8.76
N GLY A 75 16.31 18.79 -9.94
CA GLY A 75 16.82 18.20 -11.18
C GLY A 75 15.86 17.19 -11.82
N ALA A 76 14.54 17.36 -11.60
CA ALA A 76 13.50 16.48 -12.16
C ALA A 76 12.17 17.21 -12.32
N VAL A 77 11.50 16.99 -13.45
CA VAL A 77 10.16 17.44 -13.77
C VAL A 77 9.26 16.21 -13.89
N ASN A 78 8.13 16.19 -13.18
CA ASN A 78 7.12 15.13 -13.28
C ASN A 78 5.77 15.62 -13.79
N THR A 79 5.63 16.94 -14.03
CA THR A 79 4.38 17.58 -14.47
C THR A 79 4.72 18.66 -15.51
N VAL A 80 4.11 18.58 -16.69
CA VAL A 80 4.35 19.52 -17.80
C VAL A 80 3.04 20.02 -18.33
N VAL A 81 2.92 21.35 -18.46
CA VAL A 81 1.77 22.04 -19.06
C VAL A 81 2.20 22.71 -20.36
N ASN A 82 1.39 22.57 -21.38
CA ASN A 82 1.62 23.17 -22.69
C ASN A 82 0.72 24.40 -22.90
N HIS A 83 1.32 25.57 -22.82
CA HIS A 83 0.64 26.85 -23.15
C HIS A 83 1.05 27.29 -24.58
N ASN A 84 0.21 26.97 -25.54
CA ASN A 84 0.42 27.36 -26.95
C ASN A 84 1.80 26.99 -27.52
N GLY A 85 2.26 25.79 -27.22
CA GLY A 85 3.55 25.26 -27.68
C GLY A 85 4.73 25.58 -26.77
N LEU A 86 4.57 26.40 -25.72
CA LEU A 86 5.57 26.61 -24.69
C LEU A 86 5.33 25.62 -23.54
N LEU A 87 6.33 24.84 -23.18
CA LEU A 87 6.24 23.83 -22.13
C LEU A 87 6.72 24.37 -20.79
N TYR A 88 5.88 24.24 -19.77
CA TYR A 88 6.15 24.63 -18.40
C TYR A 88 6.29 23.40 -17.52
N GLY A 89 7.45 23.22 -16.89
CA GLY A 89 7.79 22.06 -16.09
C GLY A 89 7.74 22.30 -14.59
N TYR A 90 7.09 21.38 -13.86
CA TYR A 90 6.91 21.41 -12.40
C TYR A 90 7.30 20.08 -11.78
N ASN A 91 7.46 20.06 -10.45
CA ASN A 91 7.66 18.84 -9.69
C ASN A 91 6.60 18.73 -8.58
N THR A 92 5.54 17.98 -8.86
CA THR A 92 4.46 17.75 -7.90
C THR A 92 4.74 16.60 -6.94
N ASP A 93 5.77 15.76 -7.18
CA ASP A 93 6.22 14.76 -6.20
C ASP A 93 6.71 15.44 -4.92
N TYR A 94 7.35 16.61 -5.02
CA TYR A 94 7.72 17.43 -3.87
C TYR A 94 6.50 17.83 -3.04
N LEU A 95 5.45 18.33 -3.71
CA LEU A 95 4.21 18.75 -3.05
C LEU A 95 3.50 17.54 -2.40
N GLY A 96 3.47 16.41 -3.12
CA GLY A 96 2.90 15.17 -2.61
C GLY A 96 3.60 14.65 -1.37
N PHE A 97 4.94 14.63 -1.37
CA PHE A 97 5.69 14.17 -0.20
C PHE A 97 5.61 15.17 0.96
N ALA A 98 5.62 16.47 0.68
CA ALA A 98 5.42 17.50 1.70
C ALA A 98 4.04 17.40 2.35
N HIS A 99 2.99 17.06 1.56
CA HIS A 99 1.65 16.80 2.08
C HIS A 99 1.63 15.58 2.99
N LEU A 100 2.17 14.43 2.53
CA LEU A 100 2.27 13.22 3.35
C LEU A 100 2.89 13.50 4.72
N CYS A 101 4.02 14.22 4.74
CA CYS A 101 4.69 14.59 6.00
C CYS A 101 3.80 15.47 6.89
N ALA A 102 3.09 16.44 6.31
CA ALA A 102 2.24 17.35 7.07
C ALA A 102 0.99 16.65 7.63
N ALA A 103 0.34 15.80 6.84
CA ALA A 103 -0.84 15.04 7.24
C ALA A 103 -0.56 14.10 8.42
N HIS A 104 0.66 13.54 8.48
CA HIS A 104 1.10 12.67 9.56
C HIS A 104 1.89 13.38 10.66
N GLY A 105 1.93 14.72 10.66
CA GLY A 105 2.58 15.51 11.71
C GLY A 105 4.10 15.31 11.82
N VAL A 106 4.78 14.93 10.74
CA VAL A 106 6.23 14.69 10.75
C VAL A 106 6.99 16.02 10.82
N ASP A 107 7.68 16.25 11.94
CA ASP A 107 8.54 17.41 12.15
C ASP A 107 10.01 17.07 11.83
N PHE A 108 10.57 17.74 10.85
CA PHE A 108 11.97 17.58 10.44
C PHE A 108 12.94 18.49 11.20
N THR A 109 12.44 19.52 11.88
CA THR A 109 13.25 20.56 12.51
C THR A 109 14.26 19.98 13.49
N GLY A 110 15.52 20.14 13.19
CA GLY A 110 16.63 19.65 14.04
C GLY A 110 16.83 18.13 14.02
N ARG A 111 16.09 17.35 13.21
CA ARG A 111 16.16 15.88 13.14
C ARG A 111 17.24 15.42 12.17
N THR A 112 17.79 14.25 12.47
CA THR A 112 18.61 13.48 11.52
C THR A 112 17.67 12.60 10.69
N VAL A 113 17.72 12.78 9.39
CA VAL A 113 16.89 12.06 8.40
C VAL A 113 17.75 11.04 7.66
N LEU A 114 17.31 9.81 7.61
CA LEU A 114 17.93 8.72 6.89
C LEU A 114 17.11 8.39 5.65
N ILE A 115 17.66 8.58 4.46
CA ILE A 115 16.98 8.30 3.19
C ILE A 115 17.60 7.05 2.56
N LEU A 116 16.76 6.00 2.37
CA LEU A 116 17.16 4.76 1.73
C LEU A 116 17.06 4.92 0.21
N GLY A 117 18.16 4.72 -0.49
CA GLY A 117 18.30 4.86 -1.95
C GLY A 117 18.84 6.22 -2.37
N SER A 118 19.38 6.27 -3.58
CA SER A 118 20.02 7.46 -4.19
C SER A 118 19.43 7.83 -5.56
N GLY A 119 18.19 7.44 -5.82
CA GLY A 119 17.46 7.67 -7.08
C GLY A 119 16.79 9.04 -7.19
N GLY A 120 15.96 9.23 -8.22
CA GLY A 120 15.27 10.51 -8.44
C GLY A 120 14.35 10.93 -7.28
N THR A 121 13.66 10.00 -6.65
CA THR A 121 12.78 10.29 -5.49
C THR A 121 13.59 10.68 -4.25
N HIS A 122 14.81 10.18 -4.09
CA HIS A 122 15.76 10.63 -3.06
C HIS A 122 15.97 12.16 -3.13
N ASN A 123 16.19 12.71 -4.33
CA ASN A 123 16.40 14.16 -4.47
C ASN A 123 15.18 14.95 -4.03
N THR A 124 13.98 14.45 -4.36
CA THR A 124 12.71 15.07 -3.97
C THR A 124 12.53 15.06 -2.45
N THR A 125 12.70 13.90 -1.81
CA THR A 125 12.54 13.77 -0.35
C THR A 125 13.61 14.53 0.42
N SER A 126 14.87 14.56 -0.09
CA SER A 126 15.95 15.36 0.45
C SER A 126 15.65 16.86 0.36
N ALA A 127 15.03 17.33 -0.72
CA ALA A 127 14.65 18.72 -0.86
C ALA A 127 13.59 19.11 0.18
N VAL A 128 12.56 18.26 0.37
CA VAL A 128 11.54 18.49 1.41
C VAL A 128 12.14 18.51 2.81
N ALA A 129 13.00 17.54 3.14
CA ALA A 129 13.65 17.47 4.45
C ALA A 129 14.53 18.72 4.71
N ARG A 130 15.25 19.20 3.70
CA ARG A 130 16.06 20.42 3.79
C ARG A 130 15.22 21.67 3.98
N ASP A 131 14.14 21.81 3.18
CA ASP A 131 13.24 22.97 3.25
C ASP A 131 12.41 23.00 4.54
N LYS A 132 12.37 21.88 5.28
CA LYS A 132 11.76 21.74 6.61
C LYS A 132 12.78 21.67 7.75
N ASP A 133 13.98 22.24 7.55
CA ASP A 133 15.02 22.44 8.56
C ASP A 133 15.56 21.16 9.22
N ALA A 134 15.67 20.06 8.46
CA ALA A 134 16.39 18.88 8.93
C ALA A 134 17.85 19.23 9.25
N ALA A 135 18.33 18.86 10.44
CA ALA A 135 19.70 19.16 10.87
C ALA A 135 20.72 18.35 10.07
N LYS A 136 20.39 17.12 9.69
CA LYS A 136 21.27 16.23 8.95
C LYS A 136 20.46 15.31 8.04
N ILE A 137 20.94 15.13 6.81
CA ILE A 137 20.37 14.19 5.85
C ILE A 137 21.45 13.18 5.48
N LEU A 138 21.17 11.90 5.71
CA LEU A 138 22.05 10.77 5.45
C LEU A 138 21.44 9.90 4.35
N THR A 139 22.27 9.46 3.43
CA THR A 139 21.87 8.57 2.33
C THR A 139 22.37 7.16 2.59
N VAL A 140 21.50 6.17 2.41
CA VAL A 140 21.84 4.74 2.51
C VAL A 140 21.75 4.09 1.14
N SER A 141 22.81 3.37 0.78
CA SER A 141 22.89 2.67 -0.50
C SER A 141 23.34 1.21 -0.31
N ARG A 142 22.93 0.32 -1.23
CA ARG A 142 23.43 -1.08 -1.27
C ARG A 142 24.90 -1.18 -1.63
N LYS A 143 25.40 -0.16 -2.32
CA LYS A 143 26.81 0.02 -2.68
C LYS A 143 27.17 1.45 -2.32
N PRO A 144 27.46 1.71 -1.04
CA PRO A 144 27.71 3.06 -0.57
C PRO A 144 28.97 3.64 -1.25
N ASP A 145 28.89 4.92 -1.60
CA ASP A 145 30.01 5.70 -2.07
C ASP A 145 30.55 6.56 -0.90
N PRO A 146 31.66 6.17 -0.26
CA PRO A 146 32.20 6.92 0.87
C PRO A 146 32.58 8.36 0.51
N ALA A 147 32.93 8.63 -0.76
CA ALA A 147 33.27 9.98 -1.20
C ALA A 147 32.05 10.92 -1.19
N LYS A 148 30.84 10.37 -1.25
CA LYS A 148 29.56 11.10 -1.11
C LYS A 148 28.98 11.06 0.30
N GLY A 149 29.66 10.40 1.25
CA GLY A 149 29.15 10.22 2.62
C GLY A 149 27.95 9.28 2.70
N GLU A 150 27.80 8.36 1.75
CA GLU A 150 26.75 7.35 1.77
C GLU A 150 27.07 6.27 2.81
N LEU A 151 26.04 5.78 3.49
CA LEU A 151 26.12 4.72 4.49
C LEU A 151 25.67 3.37 3.91
N SER A 152 26.23 2.30 4.45
CA SER A 152 25.67 0.96 4.31
C SER A 152 24.43 0.79 5.21
N TYR A 153 23.64 -0.27 4.99
CA TYR A 153 22.50 -0.60 5.87
C TYR A 153 22.93 -0.97 7.30
N GLU A 154 24.13 -1.51 7.48
CA GLU A 154 24.70 -1.83 8.79
C GLU A 154 25.09 -0.55 9.55
N GLU A 155 25.76 0.37 8.90
CA GLU A 155 26.12 1.69 9.48
C GLU A 155 24.88 2.52 9.78
N ALA A 156 23.84 2.43 8.94
CA ALA A 156 22.60 3.17 9.06
C ALA A 156 21.88 2.92 10.40
N VAL A 157 21.93 1.70 10.94
CA VAL A 157 21.34 1.35 12.24
C VAL A 157 21.92 2.18 13.38
N HIS A 158 23.17 2.58 13.28
CA HIS A 158 23.88 3.37 14.29
C HIS A 158 23.91 4.87 13.99
N SER A 159 23.16 5.33 13.00
CA SER A 159 23.16 6.74 12.55
C SER A 159 22.56 7.73 13.54
N GLY A 160 21.77 7.25 14.51
CA GLY A 160 20.97 8.09 15.41
C GLY A 160 19.84 8.85 14.71
N ALA A 161 19.36 8.36 13.57
CA ALA A 161 18.28 8.99 12.83
C ALA A 161 16.94 8.90 13.59
N GLN A 162 16.18 9.99 13.56
CA GLN A 162 14.82 10.06 14.05
C GLN A 162 13.78 9.79 12.95
N ILE A 163 14.13 10.05 11.70
CA ILE A 163 13.23 9.86 10.57
C ILE A 163 13.90 8.97 9.53
N VAL A 164 13.19 7.93 9.08
CA VAL A 164 13.62 7.07 7.97
C VAL A 164 12.65 7.27 6.80
N ILE A 165 13.19 7.44 5.59
CA ILE A 165 12.42 7.56 4.35
C ILE A 165 12.92 6.49 3.38
N ASN A 166 12.05 5.53 3.02
CA ASN A 166 12.36 4.57 1.96
C ASN A 166 12.00 5.15 0.60
N THR A 167 13.02 5.36 -0.24
CA THR A 167 12.84 5.77 -1.66
C THR A 167 13.29 4.68 -2.64
N THR A 168 13.50 3.46 -2.13
CA THR A 168 13.87 2.28 -2.93
C THR A 168 12.64 1.47 -3.32
N PRO A 169 12.73 0.57 -4.31
CA PRO A 169 11.66 -0.37 -4.63
C PRO A 169 11.61 -1.58 -3.68
N ALA A 170 12.36 -1.59 -2.57
CA ALA A 170 12.32 -2.68 -1.60
C ALA A 170 10.93 -2.77 -0.96
N GLY A 171 10.35 -3.95 -0.93
CA GLY A 171 8.99 -4.17 -0.43
C GLY A 171 7.87 -3.90 -1.43
N MET A 172 8.17 -3.38 -2.62
CA MET A 172 7.17 -3.15 -3.68
C MET A 172 6.73 -4.47 -4.32
N TYR A 173 5.44 -4.57 -4.66
CA TYR A 173 4.91 -5.67 -5.47
C TYR A 173 5.75 -5.92 -6.73
N PRO A 174 6.05 -7.18 -7.10
CA PRO A 174 5.62 -8.44 -6.46
C PRO A 174 6.52 -8.94 -5.32
N ASN A 175 7.63 -8.23 -4.97
CA ASN A 175 8.63 -8.64 -3.97
C ASN A 175 8.35 -8.02 -2.59
N VAL A 176 7.14 -8.22 -2.08
CA VAL A 176 6.56 -7.53 -0.92
C VAL A 176 7.29 -7.77 0.42
N GLY A 177 8.00 -8.90 0.58
CA GLY A 177 8.69 -9.25 1.84
C GLY A 177 10.08 -8.64 2.02
N THR A 178 10.52 -7.72 1.16
CA THR A 178 11.89 -7.19 1.20
C THR A 178 12.00 -5.96 2.10
N CYS A 179 12.82 -6.04 3.16
CA CYS A 179 13.26 -4.91 3.96
C CYS A 179 14.74 -5.10 4.33
N ASN A 180 15.57 -4.14 3.95
CA ASN A 180 17.02 -4.23 4.17
C ASN A 180 17.48 -3.53 5.46
N LEU A 181 16.64 -2.71 6.09
CA LEU A 181 16.96 -1.98 7.32
C LEU A 181 16.37 -2.67 8.54
N ASN A 182 17.18 -2.85 9.59
CA ASN A 182 16.71 -3.38 10.86
C ASN A 182 16.11 -2.27 11.73
N ILE A 183 14.82 -2.00 11.56
CA ILE A 183 14.09 -0.95 12.30
C ILE A 183 14.13 -1.19 13.80
N ALA A 184 13.97 -2.43 14.25
CA ALA A 184 13.94 -2.78 15.69
C ALA A 184 15.27 -2.45 16.42
N ALA A 185 16.36 -2.33 15.69
CA ALA A 185 17.68 -1.96 16.23
C ALA A 185 17.93 -0.43 16.21
N MET A 186 16.94 0.38 15.86
CA MET A 186 17.06 1.85 15.77
C MET A 186 16.21 2.54 16.86
N PRO A 187 16.71 2.67 18.09
CA PRO A 187 15.98 3.35 19.15
C PRO A 187 15.84 4.85 18.82
N GLY A 188 14.70 5.43 19.20
CA GLY A 188 14.44 6.86 19.04
C GLY A 188 13.92 7.28 17.67
N LEU A 189 13.49 6.33 16.82
CA LEU A 189 12.74 6.67 15.61
C LEU A 189 11.39 7.30 15.97
N GLU A 190 11.12 8.45 15.33
CA GLU A 190 9.87 9.20 15.43
C GLU A 190 8.96 8.92 14.22
N ALA A 191 9.57 8.69 13.04
CA ALA A 191 8.83 8.41 11.83
C ALA A 191 9.55 7.45 10.86
N VAL A 192 8.79 6.60 10.20
CA VAL A 192 9.19 5.80 9.03
C VAL A 192 8.20 6.07 7.90
N LEU A 193 8.69 6.63 6.80
CA LEU A 193 7.90 6.96 5.62
C LEU A 193 8.36 6.09 4.44
N ASP A 194 7.42 5.57 3.68
CA ASP A 194 7.73 4.82 2.45
C ASP A 194 7.08 5.48 1.24
N VAL A 195 7.80 5.67 0.15
CA VAL A 195 7.20 6.17 -1.10
C VAL A 195 6.54 5.06 -1.92
N VAL A 196 6.74 3.81 -1.54
CA VAL A 196 6.02 2.68 -2.12
C VAL A 196 4.58 2.70 -1.64
N TYR A 197 3.63 2.48 -2.56
CA TYR A 197 2.19 2.48 -2.32
C TYR A 197 1.50 1.16 -2.65
N ASN A 198 2.24 0.19 -3.17
CA ASN A 198 1.72 -1.15 -3.46
C ASN A 198 2.78 -2.20 -3.10
N PRO A 199 2.57 -2.97 -2.01
CA PRO A 199 1.38 -3.04 -1.17
C PRO A 199 1.14 -1.77 -0.33
N GLU A 200 -0.05 -1.65 0.28
CA GLU A 200 -0.40 -0.53 1.17
C GLU A 200 0.57 -0.44 2.35
N LYS A 201 0.90 -1.58 2.99
CA LYS A 201 1.92 -1.65 4.03
C LYS A 201 3.08 -2.51 3.55
N THR A 202 4.19 -1.86 3.25
CA THR A 202 5.43 -2.56 2.93
C THR A 202 6.05 -3.20 4.18
N GLU A 203 7.01 -4.08 3.97
CA GLU A 203 7.72 -4.73 5.06
C GLU A 203 8.37 -3.76 6.05
N ILE A 204 8.86 -2.60 5.57
CA ILE A 204 9.46 -1.58 6.45
C ILE A 204 8.40 -0.89 7.31
N ILE A 205 7.21 -0.65 6.76
CA ILE A 205 6.09 -0.05 7.50
C ILE A 205 5.60 -1.01 8.59
N LEU A 206 5.38 -2.30 8.27
CA LEU A 206 5.00 -3.31 9.26
C LEU A 206 6.01 -3.42 10.41
N ARG A 207 7.31 -3.40 10.09
CA ARG A 207 8.36 -3.42 11.12
C ARG A 207 8.40 -2.16 11.97
N ALA A 208 8.05 -1.01 11.40
CA ALA A 208 7.94 0.24 12.14
C ALA A 208 6.76 0.20 13.12
N GLU A 209 5.59 -0.28 12.69
CA GLU A 209 4.42 -0.49 13.53
C GLU A 209 4.73 -1.48 14.68
N GLU A 210 5.36 -2.62 14.38
CA GLU A 210 5.77 -3.64 15.36
C GLU A 210 6.79 -3.11 16.38
N ALA A 211 7.68 -2.21 15.94
CA ALA A 211 8.66 -1.55 16.81
C ALA A 211 8.07 -0.37 17.62
N GLY A 212 6.79 -0.04 17.42
CA GLY A 212 6.10 1.04 18.10
C GLY A 212 6.59 2.43 17.67
N VAL A 213 7.06 2.59 16.42
CA VAL A 213 7.40 3.90 15.87
C VAL A 213 6.15 4.76 15.78
N PRO A 214 6.15 6.00 16.32
CA PRO A 214 4.94 6.84 16.41
C PRO A 214 4.26 7.09 15.07
N VAL A 215 5.03 7.25 13.99
CA VAL A 215 4.52 7.47 12.63
C VAL A 215 5.08 6.42 11.68
N ALA A 216 4.20 5.65 11.04
CA ALA A 216 4.55 4.73 9.97
C ALA A 216 3.57 4.95 8.80
N ALA A 217 4.02 5.56 7.69
CA ALA A 217 3.12 5.96 6.61
C ALA A 217 3.63 5.51 5.24
N SER A 218 2.71 4.98 4.43
CA SER A 218 2.96 4.50 3.07
C SER A 218 2.76 5.58 2.01
N GLY A 219 3.19 5.30 0.77
CA GLY A 219 3.25 6.27 -0.31
C GLY A 219 1.93 6.57 -1.02
N LEU A 220 0.81 5.94 -0.67
CA LEU A 220 -0.44 6.13 -1.41
C LEU A 220 -0.93 7.57 -1.33
N GLU A 221 -0.92 8.16 -0.15
CA GLU A 221 -1.33 9.56 0.04
C GLU A 221 -0.41 10.53 -0.71
N MET A 222 0.91 10.28 -0.72
CA MET A 222 1.84 11.03 -1.57
C MET A 222 1.48 10.92 -3.05
N LEU A 223 1.14 9.72 -3.52
CA LEU A 223 0.76 9.48 -4.92
C LEU A 223 -0.52 10.22 -5.29
N VAL A 224 -1.52 10.24 -4.42
CA VAL A 224 -2.76 10.98 -4.64
C VAL A 224 -2.50 12.48 -4.59
N ALA A 225 -1.79 12.96 -3.59
CA ALA A 225 -1.50 14.38 -3.41
C ALA A 225 -0.74 14.98 -4.61
N GLN A 226 0.29 14.28 -5.12
CA GLN A 226 1.00 14.77 -6.31
C GLN A 226 0.07 14.87 -7.53
N ALA A 227 -0.93 14.00 -7.67
CA ALA A 227 -1.89 14.05 -8.76
C ALA A 227 -2.91 15.17 -8.59
N VAL A 228 -3.37 15.47 -7.36
CA VAL A 228 -4.22 16.62 -7.05
C VAL A 228 -3.49 17.91 -7.44
N TYR A 229 -2.24 18.09 -7.00
CA TYR A 229 -1.46 19.27 -7.36
C TYR A 229 -1.11 19.33 -8.86
N ALA A 230 -0.92 18.18 -9.53
CA ALA A 230 -0.75 18.15 -10.98
C ALA A 230 -2.02 18.58 -11.71
N ALA A 231 -3.19 18.15 -11.25
CA ALA A 231 -4.49 18.55 -11.81
C ALA A 231 -4.75 20.04 -11.66
N GLU A 232 -4.30 20.68 -10.58
CA GLU A 232 -4.35 22.14 -10.43
C GLU A 232 -3.58 22.85 -11.55
N TYR A 233 -2.35 22.39 -11.86
CA TYR A 233 -1.57 22.92 -12.98
C TYR A 233 -2.22 22.62 -14.33
N PHE A 234 -2.78 21.41 -14.51
CA PHE A 234 -3.41 21.00 -15.76
C PHE A 234 -4.61 21.87 -16.12
N LEU A 235 -5.38 22.27 -15.10
CA LEU A 235 -6.64 23.01 -15.27
C LEU A 235 -6.50 24.52 -15.02
N ASP A 236 -5.28 24.96 -14.70
CA ASP A 236 -4.99 26.34 -14.30
C ASP A 236 -5.98 26.86 -13.23
N ARG A 237 -6.26 26.03 -12.23
CA ARG A 237 -7.14 26.35 -11.09
C ARG A 237 -6.71 25.60 -9.84
N LYS A 238 -7.03 26.18 -8.67
CA LYS A 238 -6.85 25.52 -7.39
C LYS A 238 -8.11 24.77 -6.99
N PHE A 239 -7.92 23.64 -6.28
CA PHE A 239 -9.02 23.04 -5.53
C PHE A 239 -9.35 23.93 -4.33
N GLU A 240 -10.62 24.04 -3.99
CA GLU A 240 -11.09 24.82 -2.85
C GLU A 240 -10.51 24.26 -1.54
N ASP A 241 -10.48 22.95 -1.40
CA ASP A 241 -9.86 22.21 -0.31
C ASP A 241 -9.05 21.01 -0.87
N ALA A 242 -7.81 21.25 -1.22
CA ALA A 242 -6.93 20.18 -1.75
C ALA A 242 -6.68 19.05 -0.73
N PRO A 243 -6.46 19.29 0.58
CA PRO A 243 -6.39 18.23 1.58
C PRO A 243 -7.62 17.33 1.62
N ALA A 244 -8.83 17.89 1.62
CA ALA A 244 -10.07 17.10 1.60
C ALA A 244 -10.19 16.25 0.33
N GLU A 245 -9.82 16.79 -0.84
CA GLU A 245 -9.78 16.03 -2.09
C GLU A 245 -8.76 14.90 -2.04
N ILE A 246 -7.58 15.12 -1.46
CA ILE A 246 -6.56 14.08 -1.29
C ILE A 246 -7.12 12.96 -0.41
N SER A 247 -7.71 13.27 0.74
CA SER A 247 -8.31 12.29 1.65
C SER A 247 -9.41 11.49 0.95
N ARG A 248 -10.35 12.18 0.28
CA ARG A 248 -11.47 11.55 -0.46
C ARG A 248 -10.97 10.55 -1.53
N VAL A 249 -9.99 10.95 -2.32
CA VAL A 249 -9.46 10.09 -3.39
C VAL A 249 -8.62 8.95 -2.81
N THR A 250 -7.84 9.19 -1.76
CA THR A 250 -7.08 8.15 -1.06
C THR A 250 -8.02 7.06 -0.50
N ALA A 251 -9.09 7.46 0.18
CA ALA A 251 -10.13 6.54 0.68
C ALA A 251 -10.76 5.73 -0.46
N ALA A 252 -11.09 6.37 -1.59
CA ALA A 252 -11.68 5.69 -2.75
C ALA A 252 -10.69 4.68 -3.38
N ILE A 253 -9.40 5.00 -3.46
CA ILE A 253 -8.36 4.08 -3.96
C ILE A 253 -8.19 2.90 -3.00
N ARG A 254 -8.11 3.14 -1.69
CA ARG A 254 -8.05 2.07 -0.68
C ARG A 254 -9.23 1.12 -0.80
N ARG A 255 -10.44 1.65 -0.90
CA ARG A 255 -11.68 0.89 -1.06
C ARG A 255 -11.65 0.01 -2.33
N ASP A 256 -11.15 0.53 -3.44
CA ASP A 256 -11.01 -0.23 -4.69
C ASP A 256 -9.91 -1.29 -4.61
N THR A 257 -8.72 -0.91 -4.12
CA THR A 257 -7.50 -1.72 -4.31
C THR A 257 -7.21 -2.71 -3.19
N LEU A 258 -7.55 -2.41 -1.93
CA LEU A 258 -7.27 -3.29 -0.81
C LEU A 258 -8.13 -4.55 -0.82
N ASN A 259 -7.57 -5.63 -0.31
CA ASN A 259 -8.32 -6.84 -0.03
C ASN A 259 -9.24 -6.61 1.19
N VAL A 260 -10.39 -7.26 1.20
CA VAL A 260 -11.19 -7.46 2.41
C VAL A 260 -10.98 -8.88 2.87
N VAL A 261 -10.55 -9.06 4.10
CA VAL A 261 -10.18 -10.36 4.67
C VAL A 261 -11.18 -10.74 5.75
N LEU A 262 -11.79 -11.91 5.65
CA LEU A 262 -12.70 -12.43 6.66
C LEU A 262 -12.02 -13.52 7.48
N ILE A 263 -11.91 -13.28 8.79
CA ILE A 263 -11.44 -14.25 9.77
C ILE A 263 -12.57 -14.60 10.77
N GLY A 264 -12.44 -15.72 11.45
CA GLY A 264 -13.40 -16.15 12.48
C GLY A 264 -13.48 -17.66 12.62
N MET A 265 -14.27 -18.11 13.59
CA MET A 265 -14.44 -19.53 13.92
C MET A 265 -14.90 -20.36 12.72
N PRO A 266 -14.57 -21.67 12.67
CA PRO A 266 -15.25 -22.60 11.77
C PRO A 266 -16.77 -22.48 11.92
N SER A 267 -17.54 -22.57 10.82
CA SER A 267 -19.00 -22.42 10.79
C SER A 267 -19.53 -21.00 11.15
N SER A 268 -18.67 -19.98 11.22
CA SER A 268 -19.14 -18.60 11.44
C SER A 268 -19.79 -17.95 10.20
N GLY A 269 -19.85 -18.63 9.06
CA GLY A 269 -20.53 -18.13 7.86
C GLY A 269 -19.64 -17.30 6.92
N LYS A 270 -18.33 -17.31 7.09
CA LYS A 270 -17.37 -16.54 6.28
C LYS A 270 -17.56 -16.67 4.76
N SER A 271 -17.69 -17.89 4.25
CA SER A 271 -17.86 -18.11 2.81
C SER A 271 -19.21 -17.59 2.28
N THR A 272 -20.29 -17.69 3.07
CA THR A 272 -21.61 -17.19 2.68
C THR A 272 -21.66 -15.66 2.71
N ILE A 273 -21.26 -15.06 3.84
CA ILE A 273 -21.19 -13.61 4.02
C ILE A 273 -20.19 -13.02 3.03
N GLY A 274 -19.02 -13.68 2.86
CA GLY A 274 -17.97 -13.24 1.96
C GLY A 274 -18.39 -13.15 0.50
N ARG A 275 -19.16 -14.12 -0.01
CA ARG A 275 -19.67 -14.06 -1.40
C ARG A 275 -20.61 -12.87 -1.60
N MET A 276 -21.54 -12.64 -0.67
CA MET A 276 -22.47 -11.51 -0.75
C MET A 276 -21.75 -10.16 -0.61
N LEU A 277 -20.79 -10.09 0.31
CA LEU A 277 -19.99 -8.88 0.50
C LEU A 277 -19.09 -8.61 -0.72
N ALA A 278 -18.47 -9.64 -1.30
CA ALA A 278 -17.66 -9.52 -2.52
C ALA A 278 -18.46 -9.00 -3.72
N GLU A 279 -19.71 -9.48 -3.88
CA GLU A 279 -20.62 -9.00 -4.93
C GLU A 279 -20.95 -7.51 -4.72
N LYS A 280 -21.30 -7.10 -3.50
CA LYS A 280 -21.59 -5.68 -3.18
C LYS A 280 -20.39 -4.76 -3.41
N LEU A 281 -19.17 -5.24 -3.11
CA LEU A 281 -17.92 -4.47 -3.26
C LEU A 281 -17.31 -4.55 -4.66
N GLY A 282 -17.85 -5.37 -5.56
CA GLY A 282 -17.25 -5.64 -6.87
C GLY A 282 -15.88 -6.33 -6.80
N LYS A 283 -15.61 -7.08 -5.71
CA LYS A 283 -14.34 -7.78 -5.48
C LYS A 283 -14.44 -9.27 -5.87
N ARG A 284 -13.30 -9.83 -6.27
CA ARG A 284 -13.19 -11.27 -6.54
C ARG A 284 -13.20 -12.04 -5.22
N PHE A 285 -14.16 -12.97 -5.05
CA PHE A 285 -14.20 -13.85 -3.89
C PHE A 285 -13.18 -14.98 -4.01
N ILE A 286 -12.38 -15.22 -2.95
CA ILE A 286 -11.41 -16.31 -2.82
C ILE A 286 -11.63 -16.98 -1.45
N ASP A 287 -11.85 -18.31 -1.45
CA ASP A 287 -11.80 -19.12 -0.23
C ASP A 287 -10.42 -19.78 -0.14
N LEU A 288 -9.63 -19.41 0.86
CA LEU A 288 -8.24 -19.90 0.99
C LEU A 288 -8.18 -21.40 1.28
N ASP A 289 -9.17 -21.98 1.97
CA ASP A 289 -9.26 -23.41 2.18
C ASP A 289 -9.46 -24.15 0.83
N ASP A 290 -10.32 -23.61 -0.06
CA ASP A 290 -10.50 -24.15 -1.42
C ASP A 290 -9.21 -24.05 -2.25
N GLU A 291 -8.46 -22.94 -2.11
CA GLU A 291 -7.21 -22.74 -2.85
C GLU A 291 -6.10 -23.70 -2.36
N VAL A 292 -6.07 -24.05 -1.07
CA VAL A 292 -5.18 -25.13 -0.56
C VAL A 292 -5.55 -26.46 -1.21
N VAL A 293 -6.83 -26.81 -1.25
CA VAL A 293 -7.32 -28.06 -1.88
C VAL A 293 -6.99 -28.10 -3.37
N LYS A 294 -7.18 -26.99 -4.09
CA LYS A 294 -6.83 -26.90 -5.53
C LYS A 294 -5.31 -27.05 -5.79
N ALA A 295 -4.48 -26.47 -4.92
CA ALA A 295 -3.03 -26.52 -5.07
C ALA A 295 -2.44 -27.89 -4.72
N ASP A 296 -2.99 -28.56 -3.70
CA ASP A 296 -2.51 -29.87 -3.23
C ASP A 296 -3.14 -31.06 -4.00
N GLY A 297 -4.38 -30.90 -4.46
CA GLY A 297 -5.16 -31.96 -5.14
C GLY A 297 -5.88 -32.92 -4.19
N ARG A 298 -5.71 -32.79 -2.87
CA ARG A 298 -6.36 -33.58 -1.82
C ARG A 298 -7.27 -32.71 -0.97
N THR A 299 -8.28 -33.32 -0.37
CA THR A 299 -9.14 -32.62 0.61
C THR A 299 -8.38 -32.32 1.90
N ILE A 300 -8.85 -31.32 2.65
CA ILE A 300 -8.21 -30.96 3.94
C ILE A 300 -8.13 -32.15 4.91
N PRO A 301 -9.18 -32.98 5.10
CA PRO A 301 -9.07 -34.19 5.92
C PRO A 301 -7.99 -35.17 5.44
N GLU A 302 -7.83 -35.36 4.13
CA GLU A 302 -6.78 -36.24 3.58
C GLU A 302 -5.37 -35.68 3.84
N ILE A 303 -5.17 -34.36 3.73
CA ILE A 303 -3.89 -33.71 4.06
C ILE A 303 -3.57 -33.91 5.55
N PHE A 304 -4.56 -33.69 6.44
CA PHE A 304 -4.38 -33.92 7.88
C PHE A 304 -4.04 -35.36 8.22
N ALA A 305 -4.73 -36.31 7.58
CA ALA A 305 -4.50 -37.75 7.80
C ALA A 305 -3.12 -38.21 7.30
N ALA A 306 -2.68 -37.67 6.16
CA ALA A 306 -1.41 -38.10 5.54
C ALA A 306 -0.18 -37.36 6.09
N GLU A 307 -0.28 -36.06 6.41
CA GLU A 307 0.87 -35.21 6.70
C GLU A 307 0.76 -34.43 8.03
N GLY A 308 -0.41 -34.44 8.68
CA GLY A 308 -0.66 -33.74 9.95
C GLY A 308 -0.97 -32.25 9.81
N GLU A 309 -1.29 -31.61 10.96
CA GLU A 309 -1.70 -30.20 10.99
C GLU A 309 -0.60 -29.26 10.51
N ASP A 310 0.66 -29.47 10.91
CA ASP A 310 1.77 -28.58 10.56
C ASP A 310 1.98 -28.47 9.05
N SER A 311 1.82 -29.56 8.32
CA SER A 311 1.93 -29.54 6.86
C SER A 311 0.78 -28.77 6.23
N PHE A 312 -0.45 -28.97 6.71
CA PHE A 312 -1.59 -28.16 6.28
C PHE A 312 -1.34 -26.66 6.53
N ARG A 313 -0.82 -26.29 7.71
CA ARG A 313 -0.53 -24.89 8.05
C ARG A 313 0.52 -24.27 7.15
N ARG A 314 1.53 -25.03 6.69
CA ARG A 314 2.49 -24.50 5.69
C ARG A 314 1.80 -24.21 4.37
N LYS A 315 0.94 -25.12 3.88
CA LYS A 315 0.18 -24.96 2.65
C LYS A 315 -0.83 -23.77 2.74
N GLU A 316 -1.48 -23.61 3.91
CA GLU A 316 -2.32 -22.43 4.21
C GLU A 316 -1.51 -21.12 4.12
N THR A 317 -0.30 -21.09 4.68
CA THR A 317 0.60 -19.92 4.60
C THR A 317 1.03 -19.65 3.15
N GLU A 318 1.36 -20.66 2.36
CA GLU A 318 1.72 -20.50 0.94
C GLU A 318 0.58 -19.89 0.12
N GLN A 319 -0.66 -20.36 0.32
CA GLN A 319 -1.81 -19.75 -0.38
C GLN A 319 -2.12 -18.35 0.15
N THR A 320 -2.00 -18.12 1.46
CA THR A 320 -2.13 -16.77 2.04
C THR A 320 -1.12 -15.82 1.40
N ALA A 321 0.16 -16.18 1.32
CA ALA A 321 1.21 -15.36 0.69
C ALA A 321 0.96 -15.10 -0.80
N ARG A 322 0.36 -16.08 -1.50
CA ARG A 322 0.02 -15.95 -2.92
C ARG A 322 -1.06 -14.92 -3.16
N PHE A 323 -2.18 -15.00 -2.40
CA PHE A 323 -3.35 -14.17 -2.65
C PHE A 323 -3.30 -12.83 -1.91
N ALA A 324 -2.71 -12.75 -0.71
CA ALA A 324 -2.67 -11.53 0.08
C ALA A 324 -1.94 -10.37 -0.61
N LYS A 325 -0.88 -10.64 -1.39
CA LYS A 325 -0.13 -9.61 -2.12
C LYS A 325 -0.85 -9.01 -3.31
N GLU A 326 -1.86 -9.71 -3.86
CA GLU A 326 -2.71 -9.17 -4.92
C GLU A 326 -3.76 -8.23 -4.29
N GLY A 327 -4.33 -7.35 -5.07
CA GLY A 327 -5.41 -6.46 -4.60
C GLY A 327 -6.78 -6.86 -5.13
N ARG A 328 -7.83 -6.10 -4.72
CA ARG A 328 -9.21 -6.20 -5.23
C ARG A 328 -9.90 -7.51 -4.96
N GLN A 329 -9.53 -8.23 -3.90
CA GLN A 329 -10.12 -9.51 -3.55
C GLN A 329 -10.87 -9.44 -2.21
N LEU A 330 -11.82 -10.37 -2.03
CA LEU A 330 -12.31 -10.72 -0.72
C LEU A 330 -11.81 -12.12 -0.37
N LEU A 331 -11.00 -12.20 0.67
CA LEU A 331 -10.35 -13.42 1.12
C LEU A 331 -11.12 -14.01 2.31
N SER A 332 -11.71 -15.21 2.15
CA SER A 332 -12.29 -16.00 3.23
C SER A 332 -11.19 -16.93 3.77
N CYS A 333 -10.75 -16.73 5.01
CA CYS A 333 -9.68 -17.50 5.61
C CYS A 333 -10.17 -18.75 6.36
N GLY A 334 -9.37 -19.80 6.39
CA GLY A 334 -9.56 -20.93 7.28
C GLY A 334 -9.58 -20.49 8.76
N GLY A 335 -10.35 -21.21 9.62
CA GLY A 335 -10.45 -20.84 11.04
C GLY A 335 -9.17 -20.95 11.85
N GLY A 336 -8.09 -21.45 11.27
CA GLY A 336 -6.78 -21.58 11.92
C GLY A 336 -5.72 -20.62 11.39
N VAL A 337 -6.05 -19.74 10.45
CA VAL A 337 -5.11 -18.81 9.83
C VAL A 337 -4.37 -17.94 10.86
N ILE A 338 -5.07 -17.59 11.95
CA ILE A 338 -4.53 -16.78 13.07
C ILE A 338 -3.49 -17.50 13.95
N LYS A 339 -3.35 -18.80 13.82
CA LYS A 339 -2.37 -19.58 14.60
C LYS A 339 -0.92 -19.32 14.18
N ARG A 340 -0.72 -18.73 13.00
CA ARG A 340 0.58 -18.28 12.50
C ARG A 340 0.60 -16.75 12.36
N PRO A 341 1.35 -16.04 13.18
CA PRO A 341 1.48 -14.57 13.08
C PRO A 341 1.93 -14.10 11.68
N GLU A 342 2.71 -14.92 10.99
CA GLU A 342 3.13 -14.69 9.61
C GLU A 342 1.93 -14.49 8.66
N ASN A 343 0.87 -15.29 8.80
CA ASN A 343 -0.32 -15.16 7.96
C ASN A 343 -1.01 -13.83 8.19
N ILE A 344 -1.15 -13.41 9.44
CA ILE A 344 -1.77 -12.12 9.77
C ILE A 344 -0.96 -10.97 9.21
N ARG A 345 0.35 -11.04 9.32
CA ARG A 345 1.27 -10.08 8.73
C ARG A 345 1.12 -9.97 7.21
N LEU A 346 1.07 -11.12 6.51
CA LEU A 346 0.84 -11.16 5.06
C LEU A 346 -0.52 -10.55 4.68
N LEU A 347 -1.58 -10.82 5.44
CA LEU A 347 -2.91 -10.30 5.20
C LEU A 347 -3.00 -8.78 5.41
N HIS A 348 -2.31 -8.25 6.43
CA HIS A 348 -2.24 -6.80 6.70
C HIS A 348 -1.42 -6.00 5.67
N GLN A 349 -0.53 -6.65 4.89
CA GLN A 349 0.26 -5.92 3.90
C GLN A 349 -0.61 -5.18 2.89
N ASN A 350 -1.72 -5.80 2.45
CA ASN A 350 -2.58 -5.24 1.41
C ASN A 350 -4.06 -5.52 1.66
N GLY A 351 -4.48 -5.58 2.90
CA GLY A 351 -5.85 -5.92 3.25
C GLY A 351 -6.32 -5.38 4.59
N VAL A 352 -7.64 -5.26 4.71
CA VAL A 352 -8.38 -4.95 5.93
C VAL A 352 -8.98 -6.23 6.47
N ILE A 353 -8.71 -6.55 7.72
CA ILE A 353 -9.12 -7.81 8.36
C ILE A 353 -10.38 -7.57 9.20
N LEU A 354 -11.47 -8.24 8.82
CA LEU A 354 -12.74 -8.24 9.54
C LEU A 354 -12.93 -9.56 10.29
N PHE A 355 -13.15 -9.50 11.58
CA PHE A 355 -13.49 -10.67 12.40
C PHE A 355 -15.01 -10.85 12.45
N LEU A 356 -15.53 -11.95 11.86
CA LEU A 356 -16.92 -12.34 12.01
C LEU A 356 -17.13 -13.03 13.36
N ASP A 357 -17.58 -12.27 14.37
CA ASP A 357 -17.79 -12.76 15.74
C ASP A 357 -19.18 -13.39 15.87
N ARG A 358 -19.23 -14.72 15.76
CA ARG A 358 -20.43 -15.52 15.93
C ARG A 358 -20.43 -16.18 17.31
N PRO A 359 -21.51 -16.06 18.10
CA PRO A 359 -21.60 -16.68 19.43
C PRO A 359 -21.36 -18.19 19.37
N LEU A 360 -20.74 -18.72 20.41
CA LEU A 360 -20.41 -20.15 20.52
C LEU A 360 -21.67 -21.03 20.31
N GLU A 361 -22.80 -20.62 20.87
CA GLU A 361 -24.08 -21.35 20.83
C GLU A 361 -24.67 -21.43 19.39
N ALA A 362 -24.28 -20.50 18.52
CA ALA A 362 -24.72 -20.45 17.13
C ALA A 362 -23.76 -21.17 16.16
N LEU A 363 -22.61 -21.67 16.67
CA LEU A 363 -21.66 -22.43 15.87
C LEU A 363 -22.08 -23.91 15.78
N THR A 364 -21.92 -24.50 14.59
CA THR A 364 -22.29 -25.92 14.35
C THR A 364 -21.07 -26.82 14.46
N VAL A 365 -21.27 -27.98 15.08
CA VAL A 365 -20.28 -29.07 15.21
C VAL A 365 -20.31 -29.92 13.95
N GLY A 366 -19.16 -30.40 13.48
CA GLY A 366 -19.05 -31.34 12.34
C GLY A 366 -18.80 -30.65 11.00
N GLY A 367 -19.38 -31.18 9.92
CA GLY A 367 -19.20 -30.65 8.55
C GLY A 367 -17.85 -31.02 7.92
N GLY A 368 -17.30 -32.22 8.27
CA GLY A 368 -16.04 -32.72 7.69
C GLY A 368 -14.77 -32.03 8.18
N ARG A 369 -14.85 -31.30 9.31
CA ARG A 369 -13.72 -30.58 9.89
C ARG A 369 -13.08 -31.37 11.02
N PRO A 370 -11.78 -31.79 10.88
CA PRO A 370 -11.13 -32.67 11.86
C PRO A 370 -11.06 -32.13 13.30
N LEU A 371 -10.96 -30.79 13.45
CA LEU A 371 -10.69 -30.14 14.74
C LEU A 371 -11.95 -29.68 15.50
N SER A 372 -13.16 -29.74 14.91
CA SER A 372 -14.42 -29.33 15.55
C SER A 372 -15.43 -30.49 15.63
N SER A 373 -14.97 -31.65 16.06
CA SER A 373 -15.72 -32.91 16.06
C SER A 373 -16.72 -33.04 17.22
N SER A 374 -16.58 -32.26 18.30
CA SER A 374 -17.46 -32.26 19.47
C SER A 374 -17.72 -30.84 20.00
N THR A 375 -18.77 -30.68 20.83
CA THR A 375 -19.10 -29.39 21.49
C THR A 375 -17.97 -28.93 22.42
N ASP A 376 -17.33 -29.85 23.13
CA ASP A 376 -16.24 -29.50 24.04
C ASP A 376 -14.98 -29.08 23.26
N ALA A 377 -14.67 -29.76 22.15
CA ALA A 377 -13.56 -29.35 21.26
C ALA A 377 -13.84 -27.97 20.65
N LEU A 378 -15.07 -27.68 20.24
CA LEU A 378 -15.45 -26.38 19.72
C LEU A 378 -15.35 -25.28 20.78
N ARG A 379 -15.76 -25.55 22.02
CA ARG A 379 -15.63 -24.62 23.15
C ARG A 379 -14.18 -24.31 23.47
N ALA A 380 -13.34 -25.34 23.58
CA ALA A 380 -11.91 -25.18 23.81
C ALA A 380 -11.27 -24.32 22.71
N MET A 381 -11.57 -24.63 21.44
CA MET A 381 -11.11 -23.87 20.28
C MET A 381 -11.59 -22.40 20.31
N TYR A 382 -12.84 -22.15 20.70
CA TYR A 382 -13.38 -20.78 20.81
C TYR A 382 -12.62 -19.98 21.87
N THR A 383 -12.37 -20.57 23.04
CA THR A 383 -11.63 -19.94 24.14
C THR A 383 -10.20 -19.63 23.73
N GLU A 384 -9.53 -20.54 23.02
CA GLU A 384 -8.16 -20.36 22.51
C GLU A 384 -8.08 -19.25 21.44
N ARG A 385 -9.02 -19.29 20.46
CA ARG A 385 -8.84 -18.53 19.21
C ARG A 385 -9.50 -17.15 19.21
N ARG A 386 -10.58 -16.94 19.96
CA ARG A 386 -11.28 -15.66 19.98
C ARG A 386 -10.38 -14.49 20.35
N PRO A 387 -9.48 -14.58 21.38
CA PRO A 387 -8.53 -13.52 21.66
C PRO A 387 -7.56 -13.23 20.48
N LEU A 388 -7.16 -14.26 19.74
CA LEU A 388 -6.27 -14.12 18.58
C LEU A 388 -6.99 -13.44 17.41
N TYR A 389 -8.28 -13.76 17.17
CA TYR A 389 -9.08 -13.06 16.16
C TYR A 389 -9.24 -11.58 16.51
N LEU A 390 -9.53 -11.26 17.78
CA LEU A 390 -9.65 -9.88 18.24
C LEU A 390 -8.36 -9.10 18.08
N ALA A 391 -7.22 -9.72 18.33
CA ALA A 391 -5.92 -9.08 18.20
C ALA A 391 -5.50 -8.89 16.73
N ALA A 392 -6.01 -9.72 15.82
CA ALA A 392 -5.67 -9.69 14.40
C ALA A 392 -6.59 -8.81 13.55
N ALA A 393 -7.76 -8.43 14.06
CA ALA A 393 -8.79 -7.75 13.28
C ALA A 393 -8.67 -6.23 13.35
N ASP A 394 -8.88 -5.57 12.20
CA ASP A 394 -9.05 -4.11 12.13
C ASP A 394 -10.47 -3.71 12.60
N ALA A 395 -11.47 -4.59 12.41
CA ALA A 395 -12.81 -4.41 12.97
C ALA A 395 -13.48 -5.73 13.30
N VAL A 396 -14.41 -5.68 14.28
CA VAL A 396 -15.24 -6.81 14.69
C VAL A 396 -16.64 -6.64 14.10
N VAL A 397 -17.08 -7.62 13.33
CA VAL A 397 -18.39 -7.66 12.72
C VAL A 397 -19.30 -8.62 13.52
N PRO A 398 -20.33 -8.13 14.21
CA PRO A 398 -21.27 -8.97 14.92
C PRO A 398 -22.05 -9.87 13.94
N ASN A 399 -22.14 -11.16 14.25
CA ASN A 399 -22.84 -12.14 13.43
C ASN A 399 -23.80 -12.98 14.30
N HIS A 400 -24.79 -12.29 14.87
CA HIS A 400 -25.74 -12.85 15.84
C HIS A 400 -27.13 -13.08 15.26
N THR A 401 -27.44 -12.45 14.12
CA THR A 401 -28.80 -12.40 13.53
C THR A 401 -28.81 -13.03 12.13
N THR A 402 -29.09 -12.26 11.10
CA THR A 402 -29.15 -12.76 9.72
C THR A 402 -27.83 -12.54 8.96
N VAL A 403 -27.66 -13.28 7.86
CA VAL A 403 -26.52 -13.06 6.95
C VAL A 403 -26.53 -11.64 6.40
N THR A 404 -27.71 -11.09 6.11
CA THR A 404 -27.86 -9.72 5.59
C THR A 404 -27.39 -8.68 6.61
N ASP A 405 -27.73 -8.85 7.88
CA ASP A 405 -27.29 -7.94 8.94
C ASP A 405 -25.77 -7.96 9.10
N ALA A 406 -25.16 -9.16 9.07
CA ALA A 406 -23.70 -9.28 9.12
C ALA A 406 -23.00 -8.65 7.91
N VAL A 407 -23.59 -8.75 6.71
CA VAL A 407 -23.08 -8.06 5.51
C VAL A 407 -23.18 -6.54 5.65
N ASN A 408 -24.29 -6.02 6.17
CA ASN A 408 -24.46 -4.58 6.38
C ASN A 408 -23.49 -4.07 7.45
N ALA A 409 -23.34 -4.76 8.58
CA ALA A 409 -22.35 -4.42 9.61
C ALA A 409 -20.90 -4.45 9.07
N ALA A 410 -20.59 -5.40 8.17
CA ALA A 410 -19.27 -5.43 7.51
C ALA A 410 -19.07 -4.22 6.57
N MET A 411 -20.10 -3.79 5.86
CA MET A 411 -20.04 -2.59 5.02
C MET A 411 -19.82 -1.33 5.85
N GLU A 412 -20.57 -1.17 6.95
CA GLU A 412 -20.41 -0.05 7.89
C GLU A 412 -19.00 0.00 8.48
N ALA A 413 -18.46 -1.14 8.92
CA ALA A 413 -17.10 -1.23 9.44
C ALA A 413 -16.05 -0.86 8.39
N LEU A 414 -16.26 -1.26 7.13
CA LEU A 414 -15.34 -0.87 6.03
C LEU A 414 -15.44 0.63 5.72
N ASP A 415 -16.64 1.21 5.78
CA ASP A 415 -16.82 2.66 5.57
C ASP A 415 -16.08 3.44 6.66
N GLU A 416 -16.20 3.05 7.94
CA GLU A 416 -15.44 3.65 9.04
C GLU A 416 -13.93 3.55 8.87
N ILE A 417 -13.41 2.39 8.42
CA ILE A 417 -11.94 2.19 8.23
C ILE A 417 -11.40 3.02 7.06
N PHE A 418 -12.15 3.15 5.98
CA PHE A 418 -11.65 3.84 4.78
C PHE A 418 -11.84 5.36 4.83
N ASP A 419 -12.78 5.87 5.64
CA ASP A 419 -13.07 7.30 5.76
C ASP A 419 -12.20 7.99 6.85
N HIS A 420 -11.45 7.19 7.61
CA HIS A 420 -10.46 7.63 8.61
C HIS A 420 -9.03 7.26 8.19
#